data_2fc5694cd211e14b89317c8517b4429f
#
_entry.id   2fc5694cd211e14b89317c8517b4429f
#
_cell.length_a   1.000
_cell.length_b   1.000
_cell.length_c   1.000
_cell.angle_alpha   90.00
_cell.angle_beta   90.00
_cell.angle_gamma   90.00
#
_symmetry.space_group_name_H-M   'P 1'
#
loop_
_entity.id
_entity.type
_entity.pdbx_description
1 polymer ?
#
loop_
_entity_poly.entity_id
_entity_poly.type
_entity_poly.pdbx_seq_one_letter_code
_entity_poly.pdbx_strand_id
1 'polypeptide(L)'
;MTKRAALILAGGKARRFQSKGKKWVDKALAKLSGKPLLIHSVENVQGIVDEIAISVNDEGRKVKYAQILKEYALTGIQIVIDEKNNHISGPNVAMMSGLKLVQADYCLTLPCDMPFLQPAVADYLFNKAEGFQVVIPMWPNGRLETLIMVLERRSSLEITDTLCKLKRPRSDDIPRGASKILFVSPVNHIKTLDSKLKSFININFKEDLNRLQTRRTHGSVTEDLQVKLGVLSISDLRLLREGAEMFQGGKLSEAQNRFASCTSNFEVSNNFFWAAVSGENQGEALMKLSQQQLDPGAATELDFESKEAFLRAANNYRIEAEIHEENRCRLLAERALADKSWCESWVMGKQGHVHRYPSKVP
;
A
#
# COMPACT_ATOMS: atom_id res chain seq x y z
N MET A 1 14.80 23.64 4.56
CA MET A 1 15.10 22.19 4.44
C MET A 1 13.79 21.43 4.40
N THR A 2 13.68 20.43 3.55
CA THR A 2 12.52 19.55 3.45
C THR A 2 12.40 18.73 4.74
N LYS A 3 11.23 18.77 5.39
CA LYS A 3 10.99 18.03 6.63
C LYS A 3 10.76 16.54 6.35
N ARG A 4 11.28 15.69 7.22
CA ARG A 4 11.23 14.23 7.11
C ARG A 4 10.51 13.61 8.30
N ALA A 5 9.69 12.59 8.04
CA ALA A 5 9.08 11.78 9.08
C ALA A 5 9.38 10.30 8.88
N ALA A 6 9.29 9.52 9.94
CA ALA A 6 9.22 8.07 9.89
C ALA A 6 7.89 7.59 10.49
N LEU A 7 7.23 6.68 9.77
CA LEU A 7 6.00 6.01 10.21
C LEU A 7 6.28 4.52 10.43
N ILE A 8 6.32 4.11 11.68
CA ILE A 8 6.58 2.72 12.07
C ILE A 8 5.23 1.97 12.14
N LEU A 9 5.08 0.95 11.31
CA LEU A 9 3.87 0.13 11.22
C LEU A 9 3.92 -1.01 12.24
N ALA A 10 3.15 -0.91 13.33
CA ALA A 10 3.20 -1.86 14.44
C ALA A 10 1.83 -2.48 14.81
N GLY A 11 0.81 -2.32 13.94
CA GLY A 11 -0.56 -2.84 14.13
C GLY A 11 -0.79 -4.30 13.70
N GLY A 12 0.19 -4.97 13.10
CA GLY A 12 0.04 -6.29 12.50
C GLY A 12 -0.33 -7.40 13.49
N LYS A 13 -1.14 -8.39 13.04
CA LYS A 13 -1.52 -9.57 13.86
C LYS A 13 -0.40 -10.60 14.02
N ALA A 14 0.71 -10.49 13.29
CA ALA A 14 1.91 -11.33 13.38
C ALA A 14 1.60 -12.86 13.46
N ARG A 15 0.68 -13.37 12.64
CA ARG A 15 0.19 -14.76 12.72
C ARG A 15 1.30 -15.82 12.59
N ARG A 16 2.31 -15.58 11.75
CA ARG A 16 3.45 -16.49 11.53
C ARG A 16 4.40 -16.52 12.74
N PHE A 17 4.40 -15.47 13.55
CA PHE A 17 5.21 -15.36 14.76
C PHE A 17 4.59 -16.09 15.96
N GLN A 18 3.31 -16.48 15.86
CA GLN A 18 2.59 -17.16 16.94
C GLN A 18 2.88 -18.67 16.92
N SER A 19 3.06 -19.26 18.12
CA SER A 19 3.14 -20.71 18.27
C SER A 19 1.73 -21.27 18.57
N LYS A 20 1.34 -22.37 17.88
CA LYS A 20 0.04 -23.02 18.13
C LYS A 20 -0.12 -23.37 19.62
N GLY A 21 -1.30 -23.06 20.20
CA GLY A 21 -1.63 -23.39 21.58
C GLY A 21 -0.95 -22.56 22.66
N LYS A 22 -0.13 -21.55 22.29
CA LYS A 22 0.51 -20.65 23.26
C LYS A 22 -0.17 -19.28 23.28
N LYS A 23 -0.02 -18.55 24.42
CA LYS A 23 -0.49 -17.17 24.56
C LYS A 23 0.08 -16.32 23.44
N TRP A 24 -0.76 -15.45 22.87
CA TRP A 24 -0.37 -14.51 21.82
C TRP A 24 0.77 -13.60 22.28
N VAL A 25 1.77 -13.45 21.44
CA VAL A 25 2.95 -12.61 21.69
C VAL A 25 2.95 -11.42 20.75
N ASP A 26 3.11 -10.22 21.29
CA ASP A 26 3.26 -9.02 20.49
C ASP A 26 4.66 -9.01 19.84
N LYS A 27 4.67 -9.13 18.52
CA LYS A 27 5.90 -9.21 17.73
C LYS A 27 6.79 -7.98 17.88
N ALA A 28 6.19 -6.78 17.94
CA ALA A 28 6.93 -5.52 18.11
C ALA A 28 7.71 -5.47 19.43
N LEU A 29 7.26 -6.24 20.44
CA LEU A 29 7.89 -6.34 21.76
C LEU A 29 8.79 -7.55 21.93
N ALA A 30 8.91 -8.41 20.90
CA ALA A 30 9.89 -9.49 20.92
C ALA A 30 11.30 -8.91 20.99
N LYS A 31 12.14 -9.53 21.83
CA LYS A 31 13.49 -9.02 22.10
C LYS A 31 14.51 -9.62 21.14
N LEU A 32 15.23 -8.75 20.47
CA LEU A 32 16.44 -9.05 19.71
C LEU A 32 17.64 -8.48 20.51
N SER A 33 18.57 -9.32 20.92
CA SER A 33 19.70 -8.91 21.76
C SER A 33 19.29 -8.11 23.01
N GLY A 34 18.21 -8.54 23.67
CA GLY A 34 17.69 -7.92 24.90
C GLY A 34 16.77 -6.71 24.70
N LYS A 35 16.65 -6.14 23.49
CA LYS A 35 15.91 -4.92 23.17
C LYS A 35 14.69 -5.23 22.28
N PRO A 36 13.49 -4.65 22.53
CA PRO A 36 12.31 -4.84 21.69
C PRO A 36 12.54 -4.45 20.22
N LEU A 37 11.94 -5.18 19.28
CA LEU A 37 12.03 -4.86 17.83
C LEU A 37 11.56 -3.44 17.52
N LEU A 38 10.51 -2.97 18.19
CA LEU A 38 10.00 -1.60 18.06
C LEU A 38 11.08 -0.56 18.39
N ILE A 39 11.86 -0.78 19.46
CA ILE A 39 12.91 0.15 19.88
C ILE A 39 14.03 0.19 18.86
N HIS A 40 14.45 -0.95 18.32
CA HIS A 40 15.41 -0.98 17.21
C HIS A 40 14.93 -0.14 16.02
N SER A 41 13.64 -0.28 15.63
CA SER A 41 13.08 0.47 14.51
C SER A 41 13.07 1.98 14.76
N VAL A 42 12.77 2.41 15.99
CA VAL A 42 12.81 3.83 16.39
C VAL A 42 14.23 4.39 16.34
N GLU A 43 15.18 3.71 16.99
CA GLU A 43 16.57 4.15 17.05
C GLU A 43 17.22 4.25 15.67
N ASN A 44 16.86 3.36 14.73
CA ASN A 44 17.39 3.36 13.38
C ASN A 44 16.99 4.59 12.55
N VAL A 45 15.94 5.32 12.94
CA VAL A 45 15.45 6.50 12.20
C VAL A 45 15.55 7.80 13.00
N GLN A 46 15.69 7.75 14.33
CA GLN A 46 15.62 8.92 15.22
C GLN A 46 16.61 10.05 14.85
N GLY A 47 17.80 9.73 14.35
CA GLY A 47 18.81 10.72 13.96
C GLY A 47 18.67 11.26 12.53
N ILE A 48 17.63 10.83 11.77
CA ILE A 48 17.51 11.11 10.35
C ILE A 48 16.24 11.90 10.01
N VAL A 49 15.24 11.86 10.91
CA VAL A 49 13.93 12.45 10.69
C VAL A 49 13.58 13.48 11.77
N ASP A 50 12.71 14.43 11.44
CA ASP A 50 12.21 15.47 12.34
C ASP A 50 11.03 14.95 13.19
N GLU A 51 10.26 13.99 12.65
CA GLU A 51 9.06 13.44 13.29
C GLU A 51 9.06 11.91 13.24
N ILE A 52 8.63 11.26 14.33
CA ILE A 52 8.40 9.80 14.35
C ILE A 52 6.97 9.55 14.81
N ALA A 53 6.25 8.75 14.03
CA ALA A 53 4.93 8.22 14.35
C ALA A 53 4.96 6.69 14.38
N ILE A 54 4.17 6.10 15.29
CA ILE A 54 3.95 4.65 15.37
C ILE A 54 2.46 4.39 15.16
N SER A 55 2.11 3.59 14.15
CA SER A 55 0.74 3.16 13.90
C SER A 55 0.46 1.84 14.63
N VAL A 56 -0.66 1.78 15.34
CA VAL A 56 -1.14 0.62 16.09
C VAL A 56 -2.63 0.38 15.81
N ASN A 57 -3.11 -0.83 16.01
CA ASN A 57 -4.50 -1.19 15.71
C ASN A 57 -5.48 -1.06 16.90
N ASP A 58 -4.98 -0.82 18.12
CA ASP A 58 -5.80 -0.72 19.32
C ASP A 58 -5.16 0.13 20.44
N GLU A 59 -6.01 0.58 21.38
CA GLU A 59 -5.60 1.42 22.52
C GLU A 59 -4.67 0.67 23.49
N GLY A 60 -4.84 -0.63 23.65
CA GLY A 60 -3.98 -1.43 24.55
C GLY A 60 -2.52 -1.41 24.09
N ARG A 61 -2.29 -1.51 22.77
CA ARG A 61 -0.94 -1.36 22.20
C ARG A 61 -0.42 0.06 22.34
N LYS A 62 -1.26 1.08 22.11
CA LYS A 62 -0.87 2.47 22.27
C LYS A 62 -0.32 2.75 23.66
N VAL A 63 -1.07 2.36 24.70
CA VAL A 63 -0.66 2.54 26.10
C VAL A 63 0.63 1.77 26.39
N LYS A 64 0.72 0.51 25.98
CA LYS A 64 1.87 -0.35 26.22
C LYS A 64 3.14 0.15 25.53
N TYR A 65 3.02 0.63 24.29
CA TYR A 65 4.17 1.14 23.56
C TYR A 65 4.63 2.49 24.10
N ALA A 66 3.71 3.36 24.52
CA ALA A 66 4.06 4.61 25.20
C ALA A 66 4.86 4.36 26.48
N GLN A 67 4.48 3.36 27.28
CA GLN A 67 5.22 2.98 28.47
C GLN A 67 6.62 2.48 28.11
N ILE A 68 6.76 1.61 27.13
CA ILE A 68 8.05 1.05 26.70
C ILE A 68 8.98 2.13 26.14
N LEU A 69 8.45 3.06 25.31
CA LEU A 69 9.23 4.19 24.83
C LEU A 69 9.79 5.03 25.98
N LYS A 70 8.98 5.27 27.02
CA LYS A 70 9.42 5.96 28.23
C LYS A 70 10.53 5.20 28.98
N GLU A 71 10.43 3.88 29.10
CA GLU A 71 11.47 3.03 29.72
C GLU A 71 12.82 3.13 29.00
N TYR A 72 12.80 3.37 27.68
CA TYR A 72 14.00 3.59 26.85
C TYR A 72 14.39 5.07 26.68
N ALA A 73 13.77 6.00 27.43
CA ALA A 73 14.00 7.44 27.36
C ALA A 73 13.78 8.04 25.96
N LEU A 74 12.92 7.41 25.14
CA LEU A 74 12.56 7.87 23.81
C LEU A 74 11.35 8.81 23.90
N THR A 75 11.56 10.10 23.60
CA THR A 75 10.56 11.17 23.70
C THR A 75 10.21 11.76 22.34
N GLY A 76 9.10 12.52 22.27
CA GLY A 76 8.68 13.18 21.01
C GLY A 76 8.06 12.25 19.97
N ILE A 77 7.82 10.97 20.29
CA ILE A 77 7.25 9.98 19.38
C ILE A 77 5.73 9.95 19.55
N GLN A 78 5.02 10.10 18.44
CA GLN A 78 3.57 10.08 18.42
C GLN A 78 3.06 8.66 18.14
N ILE A 79 1.96 8.24 18.78
CA ILE A 79 1.32 6.94 18.52
C ILE A 79 -0.10 7.19 18.05
N VAL A 80 -0.42 6.73 16.83
CA VAL A 80 -1.74 6.81 16.23
C VAL A 80 -2.41 5.43 16.22
N ILE A 81 -3.71 5.42 16.50
CA ILE A 81 -4.54 4.22 16.32
C ILE A 81 -5.06 4.24 14.89
N ASP A 82 -4.94 3.10 14.21
CA ASP A 82 -5.45 2.92 12.85
C ASP A 82 -6.95 3.25 12.80
N GLU A 83 -7.33 4.11 11.87
CA GLU A 83 -8.74 4.47 11.70
C GLU A 83 -9.57 3.23 11.35
N LYS A 84 -10.65 3.00 12.10
CA LYS A 84 -11.59 1.90 11.83
C LYS A 84 -12.55 2.28 10.71
N ASN A 85 -12.05 2.33 9.48
CA ASN A 85 -12.87 2.64 8.31
C ASN A 85 -13.40 1.36 7.65
N ASN A 86 -14.72 1.27 7.50
CA ASN A 86 -15.42 0.31 6.65
C ASN A 86 -15.01 -1.17 6.81
N HIS A 87 -14.66 -1.60 8.03
CA HIS A 87 -14.24 -2.99 8.33
C HIS A 87 -12.99 -3.48 7.59
N ILE A 88 -12.20 -2.58 6.99
CA ILE A 88 -10.91 -2.93 6.41
C ILE A 88 -9.80 -2.80 7.44
N SER A 89 -8.80 -3.65 7.31
CA SER A 89 -7.54 -3.58 8.06
C SER A 89 -6.40 -3.94 7.13
N GLY A 90 -5.27 -3.26 7.27
CA GLY A 90 -4.11 -3.54 6.44
C GLY A 90 -3.13 -2.37 6.39
N PRO A 91 -2.03 -2.52 5.65
CA PRO A 91 -0.99 -1.51 5.61
C PRO A 91 -1.47 -0.12 5.15
N ASN A 92 -2.41 -0.06 4.20
CA ASN A 92 -2.92 1.24 3.72
C ASN A 92 -3.65 2.03 4.81
N VAL A 93 -4.41 1.35 5.68
CA VAL A 93 -5.10 2.02 6.79
C VAL A 93 -4.08 2.58 7.79
N ALA A 94 -3.05 1.81 8.11
CA ALA A 94 -1.97 2.23 8.99
C ALA A 94 -1.19 3.43 8.40
N MET A 95 -0.87 3.37 7.10
CA MET A 95 -0.18 4.45 6.40
C MET A 95 -1.05 5.71 6.31
N MET A 96 -2.32 5.60 5.96
CA MET A 96 -3.26 6.72 5.93
C MET A 96 -3.34 7.40 7.31
N SER A 97 -3.54 6.63 8.38
CA SER A 97 -3.65 7.16 9.74
C SER A 97 -2.37 7.88 10.19
N GLY A 98 -1.20 7.31 9.86
CA GLY A 98 0.08 7.92 10.14
C GLY A 98 0.35 9.19 9.31
N LEU A 99 0.06 9.17 8.00
CA LEU A 99 0.23 10.32 7.10
C LEU A 99 -0.69 11.50 7.46
N LYS A 100 -1.87 11.25 8.07
CA LYS A 100 -2.72 12.30 8.65
C LYS A 100 -2.07 12.96 9.87
N LEU A 101 -1.35 12.21 10.67
CA LEU A 101 -0.76 12.68 11.91
C LEU A 101 0.51 13.51 11.68
N VAL A 102 1.46 13.04 10.87
CA VAL A 102 2.73 13.72 10.62
C VAL A 102 2.54 14.97 9.76
N GLN A 103 3.44 15.96 9.92
CA GLN A 103 3.40 17.22 9.18
C GLN A 103 4.58 17.39 8.19
N ALA A 104 5.51 16.45 8.18
CA ALA A 104 6.68 16.46 7.30
C ALA A 104 6.31 16.37 5.81
N ASP A 105 7.18 16.81 4.92
CA ASP A 105 6.98 16.78 3.47
C ASP A 105 7.08 15.35 2.91
N TYR A 106 8.05 14.58 3.44
CA TYR A 106 8.28 13.18 3.09
C TYR A 106 8.23 12.28 4.31
N CYS A 107 7.66 11.09 4.16
CA CYS A 107 7.51 10.10 5.22
C CYS A 107 8.07 8.75 4.78
N LEU A 108 9.08 8.24 5.51
CA LEU A 108 9.52 6.86 5.38
C LEU A 108 8.58 5.94 6.14
N THR A 109 7.94 5.00 5.45
CA THR A 109 7.24 3.89 6.12
C THR A 109 8.22 2.78 6.47
N LEU A 110 8.04 2.16 7.64
CA LEU A 110 8.92 1.10 8.14
C LEU A 110 8.11 0.10 8.98
N PRO A 111 8.11 -1.20 8.66
CA PRO A 111 7.50 -2.19 9.54
C PRO A 111 8.37 -2.41 10.79
N CYS A 112 7.76 -2.57 11.96
CA CYS A 112 8.46 -2.76 13.23
C CYS A 112 9.28 -4.07 13.32
N ASP A 113 9.18 -4.94 12.34
CA ASP A 113 9.89 -6.22 12.26
C ASP A 113 11.14 -6.20 11.37
N MET A 114 11.60 -5.01 11.00
CA MET A 114 12.86 -4.81 10.26
C MET A 114 13.90 -4.05 11.11
N PRO A 115 14.42 -4.68 12.16
CA PRO A 115 15.25 -4.02 13.17
C PRO A 115 16.67 -3.66 12.69
N PHE A 116 17.03 -4.06 11.47
CA PHE A 116 18.39 -3.89 10.93
C PHE A 116 18.49 -2.78 9.87
N LEU A 117 17.44 -1.98 9.68
CA LEU A 117 17.50 -0.85 8.74
C LEU A 117 18.69 0.05 9.13
N GLN A 118 19.63 0.19 8.19
CA GLN A 118 20.77 1.08 8.41
C GLN A 118 20.35 2.55 8.23
N PRO A 119 20.75 3.46 9.14
CA PRO A 119 20.47 4.89 9.01
C PRO A 119 20.86 5.46 7.63
N ALA A 120 22.05 5.08 7.12
CA ALA A 120 22.54 5.51 5.82
C ALA A 120 21.63 5.07 4.64
N VAL A 121 20.94 3.92 4.76
CA VAL A 121 19.98 3.46 3.75
C VAL A 121 18.72 4.30 3.79
N ALA A 122 18.20 4.61 4.98
CA ALA A 122 17.04 5.48 5.14
C ALA A 122 17.33 6.91 4.61
N ASP A 123 18.48 7.47 4.97
CA ASP A 123 18.92 8.79 4.47
C ASP A 123 19.05 8.80 2.95
N TYR A 124 19.63 7.74 2.37
CA TYR A 124 19.74 7.61 0.91
C TYR A 124 18.37 7.61 0.22
N LEU A 125 17.37 6.89 0.75
CA LEU A 125 16.03 6.88 0.20
C LEU A 125 15.38 8.28 0.26
N PHE A 126 15.54 9.01 1.36
CA PHE A 126 15.08 10.39 1.46
C PHE A 126 15.76 11.32 0.46
N ASN A 127 17.08 11.21 0.29
CA ASN A 127 17.83 12.03 -0.66
C ASN A 127 17.43 11.81 -2.12
N LYS A 128 16.81 10.66 -2.42
CA LYS A 128 16.24 10.33 -3.73
C LYS A 128 14.79 10.77 -3.90
N ALA A 129 14.12 11.25 -2.84
CA ALA A 129 12.67 11.45 -2.86
C ALA A 129 12.22 12.74 -3.55
N GLU A 130 13.11 13.72 -3.70
CA GLU A 130 12.75 15.00 -4.32
C GLU A 130 12.20 14.81 -5.75
N GLY A 131 10.99 15.33 -5.98
CA GLY A 131 10.32 15.24 -7.27
C GLY A 131 9.54 13.94 -7.54
N PHE A 132 9.59 12.98 -6.61
CA PHE A 132 8.83 11.73 -6.66
C PHE A 132 7.74 11.67 -5.60
N GLN A 133 6.61 11.03 -5.94
CA GLN A 133 5.53 10.75 -4.99
C GLN A 133 5.85 9.51 -4.15
N VAL A 134 6.53 8.54 -4.76
CA VAL A 134 6.93 7.29 -4.10
C VAL A 134 8.35 6.93 -4.50
N VAL A 135 9.20 6.67 -3.51
CA VAL A 135 10.51 6.03 -3.69
C VAL A 135 10.47 4.69 -2.99
N ILE A 136 10.69 3.61 -3.72
CA ILE A 136 10.50 2.25 -3.23
C ILE A 136 11.63 1.32 -3.68
N PRO A 137 12.22 0.50 -2.79
CA PRO A 137 13.20 -0.51 -3.18
C PRO A 137 12.57 -1.61 -4.03
N MET A 138 13.21 -1.91 -5.16
CA MET A 138 12.85 -2.98 -6.09
C MET A 138 14.03 -3.94 -6.29
N TRP A 139 13.82 -5.20 -5.97
CA TRP A 139 14.80 -6.26 -6.16
C TRP A 139 15.01 -6.60 -7.65
N PRO A 140 16.15 -7.19 -8.04
CA PRO A 140 16.42 -7.55 -9.43
C PRO A 140 15.37 -8.44 -10.10
N ASN A 141 14.61 -9.21 -9.34
CA ASN A 141 13.50 -10.03 -9.82
C ASN A 141 12.16 -9.28 -9.91
N GLY A 142 12.15 -7.96 -9.75
CA GLY A 142 10.95 -7.11 -9.79
C GLY A 142 10.17 -7.03 -8.46
N ARG A 143 10.57 -7.75 -7.42
CA ARG A 143 9.89 -7.71 -6.12
C ARG A 143 10.10 -6.37 -5.42
N LEU A 144 9.01 -5.78 -4.93
CA LEU A 144 9.00 -4.51 -4.19
C LEU A 144 9.05 -4.74 -2.67
N GLU A 145 9.69 -3.82 -1.95
CA GLU A 145 9.60 -3.72 -0.49
C GLU A 145 8.49 -2.73 -0.11
N THR A 146 7.24 -3.13 -0.31
CA THR A 146 6.05 -2.28 -0.22
C THR A 146 5.73 -1.73 1.18
N LEU A 147 6.50 -2.10 2.20
CA LEU A 147 6.40 -1.53 3.55
C LEU A 147 7.59 -0.63 3.90
N ILE A 148 8.62 -0.56 3.01
CA ILE A 148 9.72 0.41 3.10
C ILE A 148 9.62 1.31 1.89
N MET A 149 9.00 2.46 2.05
CA MET A 149 8.84 3.46 1.01
C MET A 149 9.05 4.85 1.60
N VAL A 150 9.68 5.75 0.83
CA VAL A 150 9.57 7.18 1.12
C VAL A 150 8.43 7.74 0.29
N LEU A 151 7.47 8.31 0.96
CA LEU A 151 6.22 8.82 0.42
C LEU A 151 6.23 10.36 0.49
N GLU A 152 5.97 11.04 -0.62
CA GLU A 152 5.57 12.45 -0.57
C GLU A 152 4.20 12.49 0.15
N ARG A 153 4.15 13.19 1.28
CA ARG A 153 3.04 13.09 2.23
C ARG A 153 1.69 13.45 1.62
N ARG A 154 1.64 14.58 0.90
CA ARG A 154 0.37 15.15 0.45
C ARG A 154 -0.33 14.26 -0.57
N SER A 155 0.36 13.86 -1.63
CA SER A 155 -0.21 12.99 -2.66
C SER A 155 -0.47 11.57 -2.12
N SER A 156 0.44 11.05 -1.29
CA SER A 156 0.29 9.71 -0.71
C SER A 156 -0.86 9.62 0.29
N LEU A 157 -1.17 10.69 1.00
CA LEU A 157 -2.36 10.76 1.84
C LEU A 157 -3.65 10.67 1.00
N GLU A 158 -3.74 11.41 -0.11
CA GLU A 158 -4.87 11.36 -1.03
C GLU A 158 -5.03 9.96 -1.67
N ILE A 159 -3.91 9.33 -2.05
CA ILE A 159 -3.88 7.96 -2.59
C ILE A 159 -4.37 6.96 -1.54
N THR A 160 -3.78 6.95 -0.34
CA THR A 160 -4.11 5.97 0.71
C THR A 160 -5.53 6.14 1.22
N ASP A 161 -6.02 7.37 1.37
CA ASP A 161 -7.41 7.64 1.76
C ASP A 161 -8.39 7.11 0.71
N THR A 162 -8.12 7.36 -0.58
CA THR A 162 -8.93 6.82 -1.68
C THR A 162 -8.93 5.30 -1.71
N LEU A 163 -7.76 4.67 -1.57
CA LEU A 163 -7.64 3.21 -1.50
C LEU A 163 -8.44 2.63 -0.32
N CYS A 164 -8.38 3.28 0.84
CA CYS A 164 -9.14 2.85 2.02
C CYS A 164 -10.65 2.98 1.80
N LYS A 165 -11.14 4.06 1.21
CA LYS A 165 -12.56 4.24 0.87
C LYS A 165 -13.06 3.18 -0.12
N LEU A 166 -12.22 2.79 -1.07
CA LEU A 166 -12.49 1.74 -2.06
C LEU A 166 -12.22 0.32 -1.53
N LYS A 167 -11.94 0.17 -0.24
CA LYS A 167 -11.65 -1.13 0.41
C LYS A 167 -10.44 -1.87 -0.18
N ARG A 168 -9.40 -1.15 -0.59
CA ARG A 168 -8.14 -1.69 -1.11
C ARG A 168 -7.03 -1.59 -0.04
N PRO A 169 -6.83 -2.61 0.81
CA PRO A 169 -5.95 -2.53 1.98
C PRO A 169 -4.47 -2.78 1.69
N ARG A 170 -4.10 -3.15 0.48
CA ARG A 170 -2.74 -3.61 0.13
C ARG A 170 -1.82 -2.43 -0.18
N SER A 171 -0.59 -2.49 0.35
CA SER A 171 0.43 -1.46 0.15
C SER A 171 1.03 -1.41 -1.27
N ASP A 172 0.90 -2.48 -2.05
CA ASP A 172 1.33 -2.51 -3.46
C ASP A 172 0.43 -1.67 -4.38
N ASP A 173 -0.76 -1.29 -3.95
CA ASP A 173 -1.62 -0.36 -4.69
C ASP A 173 -1.14 1.11 -4.58
N ILE A 174 -0.33 1.46 -3.58
CA ILE A 174 0.18 2.85 -3.42
C ILE A 174 1.08 3.26 -4.60
N PRO A 175 2.15 2.52 -4.95
CA PRO A 175 2.95 2.86 -6.12
C PRO A 175 2.16 2.79 -7.43
N ARG A 176 1.17 1.91 -7.57
CA ARG A 176 0.29 1.87 -8.75
C ARG A 176 -0.55 3.14 -8.89
N GLY A 177 -1.03 3.67 -7.76
CA GLY A 177 -1.81 4.92 -7.72
C GLY A 177 -0.99 6.19 -7.87
N ALA A 178 0.33 6.14 -7.82
CA ALA A 178 1.22 7.28 -7.95
C ALA A 178 1.58 7.53 -9.43
N SER A 179 1.79 8.81 -9.80
CA SER A 179 2.19 9.21 -11.16
C SER A 179 3.70 9.39 -11.33
N LYS A 180 4.45 9.53 -10.23
CA LYS A 180 5.90 9.71 -10.26
C LYS A 180 6.55 8.80 -9.23
N ILE A 181 7.18 7.74 -9.71
CA ILE A 181 7.74 6.68 -8.89
C ILE A 181 9.23 6.52 -9.20
N LEU A 182 10.04 6.36 -8.16
CA LEU A 182 11.42 5.91 -8.28
C LEU A 182 11.57 4.53 -7.65
N PHE A 183 11.88 3.53 -8.48
CA PHE A 183 12.27 2.21 -8.03
C PHE A 183 13.78 2.20 -7.81
N VAL A 184 14.21 2.00 -6.57
CA VAL A 184 15.62 2.00 -6.19
C VAL A 184 16.13 0.57 -6.10
N SER A 185 17.24 0.27 -6.77
CA SER A 185 17.84 -1.07 -6.74
C SER A 185 18.63 -1.29 -5.43
N PRO A 186 18.26 -2.28 -4.58
CA PRO A 186 19.04 -2.60 -3.39
C PRO A 186 20.45 -3.12 -3.71
N VAL A 187 20.65 -3.74 -4.86
CA VAL A 187 21.94 -4.34 -5.24
C VAL A 187 22.91 -3.36 -5.90
N ASN A 188 22.50 -2.12 -6.12
CA ASN A 188 23.34 -1.03 -6.60
C ASN A 188 23.88 -0.22 -5.42
N HIS A 189 23.55 1.07 -5.33
CA HIS A 189 24.13 1.97 -4.32
C HIS A 189 23.81 1.56 -2.88
N ILE A 190 22.60 1.06 -2.59
CA ILE A 190 22.25 0.60 -1.23
C ILE A 190 23.23 -0.48 -0.73
N LYS A 191 23.69 -1.38 -1.60
CA LYS A 191 24.67 -2.41 -1.24
C LYS A 191 26.03 -1.83 -0.81
N THR A 192 26.38 -0.61 -1.22
CA THR A 192 27.61 0.07 -0.75
C THR A 192 27.43 0.60 0.68
N LEU A 193 26.20 0.95 1.09
CA LEU A 193 25.85 1.43 2.42
C LEU A 193 25.57 0.27 3.40
N ASP A 194 25.04 -0.84 2.89
CA ASP A 194 24.73 -2.06 3.63
C ASP A 194 25.14 -3.28 2.81
N SER A 195 26.41 -3.67 2.92
CA SER A 195 27.03 -4.72 2.08
C SER A 195 26.33 -6.07 2.14
N LYS A 196 25.63 -6.37 3.25
CA LYS A 196 24.88 -7.61 3.47
C LYS A 196 23.37 -7.44 3.26
N LEU A 197 22.90 -6.24 2.88
CA LEU A 197 21.49 -5.87 2.69
C LEU A 197 20.61 -6.27 3.89
N LYS A 198 21.15 -6.14 5.09
CA LYS A 198 20.46 -6.45 6.35
C LYS A 198 19.26 -5.56 6.58
N SER A 199 19.28 -4.33 6.06
CA SER A 199 18.16 -3.38 6.12
C SER A 199 16.84 -3.97 5.63
N PHE A 200 16.87 -5.01 4.80
CA PHE A 200 15.70 -5.67 4.24
C PHE A 200 15.38 -7.03 4.88
N ILE A 201 15.98 -7.35 6.03
CA ILE A 201 15.71 -8.60 6.75
C ILE A 201 14.52 -8.39 7.70
N ASN A 202 13.46 -9.18 7.49
CA ASN A 202 12.28 -9.22 8.37
C ASN A 202 12.41 -10.35 9.40
N ILE A 203 12.11 -10.07 10.64
CA ILE A 203 11.93 -11.07 11.69
C ILE A 203 10.51 -11.63 11.59
N ASN A 204 10.28 -12.74 10.92
CA ASN A 204 8.94 -13.32 10.71
C ASN A 204 8.60 -14.45 11.66
N PHE A 205 9.63 -15.17 12.15
CA PHE A 205 9.52 -16.30 13.06
C PHE A 205 10.36 -16.04 14.30
N LYS A 206 10.07 -16.75 15.41
CA LYS A 206 10.88 -16.64 16.62
C LYS A 206 12.33 -17.08 16.42
N GLU A 207 12.53 -18.04 15.54
CA GLU A 207 13.84 -18.57 15.16
C GLU A 207 14.71 -17.52 14.46
N ASP A 208 14.10 -16.54 13.75
CA ASP A 208 14.81 -15.46 13.07
C ASP A 208 15.54 -14.53 14.06
N LEU A 209 15.08 -14.48 15.32
CA LEU A 209 15.76 -13.72 16.39
C LEU A 209 17.18 -14.26 16.68
N ASN A 210 17.42 -15.53 16.36
CA ASN A 210 18.69 -16.22 16.60
C ASN A 210 19.43 -16.59 15.29
N ARG A 211 18.76 -16.58 14.14
CA ARG A 211 19.32 -16.97 12.84
C ARG A 211 18.88 -16.01 11.75
N LEU A 212 19.77 -15.11 11.35
CA LEU A 212 19.52 -14.20 10.24
C LEU A 212 19.65 -14.95 8.91
N GLN A 213 18.59 -15.00 8.13
CA GLN A 213 18.63 -15.49 6.75
C GLN A 213 18.89 -14.30 5.82
N THR A 214 19.99 -14.33 5.09
CA THR A 214 20.22 -13.37 4.00
C THR A 214 19.40 -13.76 2.79
N ARG A 215 18.71 -12.78 2.18
CA ARG A 215 17.97 -13.00 0.94
C ARG A 215 18.95 -13.22 -0.22
N ARG A 216 18.75 -14.31 -0.98
CA ARG A 216 19.46 -14.50 -2.25
C ARG A 216 18.82 -13.57 -3.29
N THR A 217 19.65 -12.77 -3.95
CA THR A 217 19.23 -11.86 -5.02
C THR A 217 19.54 -12.51 -6.36
N HIS A 218 18.53 -13.03 -7.05
CA HIS A 218 18.64 -13.51 -8.43
C HIS A 218 17.82 -12.58 -9.33
N GLY A 219 18.31 -12.23 -10.49
CA GLY A 219 17.62 -11.41 -11.47
C GLY A 219 18.53 -10.41 -12.19
N SER A 220 17.95 -9.64 -13.11
CA SER A 220 18.68 -8.81 -14.07
C SER A 220 18.55 -7.29 -13.84
N VAL A 221 17.62 -6.82 -13.02
CA VAL A 221 17.39 -5.38 -12.79
C VAL A 221 18.31 -4.90 -11.68
N THR A 222 19.37 -4.19 -12.04
CA THR A 222 20.40 -3.70 -11.10
C THR A 222 20.44 -2.18 -11.00
N GLU A 223 19.69 -1.46 -11.84
CA GLU A 223 19.66 0.00 -11.90
C GLU A 223 18.39 0.58 -11.27
N ASP A 224 18.47 1.83 -10.84
CA ASP A 224 17.31 2.59 -10.42
C ASP A 224 16.42 2.89 -11.64
N LEU A 225 15.11 2.85 -11.46
CA LEU A 225 14.14 2.99 -12.53
C LEU A 225 13.12 4.07 -12.19
N GLN A 226 13.02 5.09 -13.05
CA GLN A 226 12.01 6.14 -12.93
C GLN A 226 10.80 5.80 -13.78
N VAL A 227 9.61 5.87 -13.18
CA VAL A 227 8.34 5.79 -13.89
C VAL A 227 7.58 7.09 -13.71
N LYS A 228 7.20 7.71 -14.83
CA LYS A 228 6.37 8.90 -14.89
C LYS A 228 5.14 8.57 -15.71
N LEU A 229 4.03 8.42 -15.04
CA LEU A 229 2.71 8.28 -15.62
C LEU A 229 2.06 9.67 -15.66
N GLY A 230 0.93 9.86 -16.26
CA GLY A 230 0.26 11.15 -16.38
C GLY A 230 0.28 12.06 -15.14
N VAL A 231 -0.64 12.97 -14.99
CA VAL A 231 -0.75 13.84 -13.82
C VAL A 231 -1.80 13.29 -12.88
N LEU A 232 -1.41 13.01 -11.62
CA LEU A 232 -2.37 12.60 -10.59
C LEU A 232 -3.27 13.79 -10.22
N SER A 233 -4.55 13.68 -10.58
CA SER A 233 -5.58 14.68 -10.27
C SER A 233 -6.16 14.43 -8.88
N ILE A 234 -5.87 15.32 -7.94
CA ILE A 234 -6.43 15.26 -6.58
C ILE A 234 -7.96 15.47 -6.60
N SER A 235 -8.46 16.31 -7.50
CA SER A 235 -9.91 16.51 -7.66
C SER A 235 -10.61 15.24 -8.11
N ASP A 236 -10.03 14.48 -9.05
CA ASP A 236 -10.61 13.22 -9.50
C ASP A 236 -10.54 12.12 -8.43
N LEU A 237 -9.48 12.09 -7.61
CA LEU A 237 -9.43 11.22 -6.44
C LEU A 237 -10.55 11.56 -5.42
N ARG A 238 -10.87 12.85 -5.23
CA ARG A 238 -11.98 13.25 -4.36
C ARG A 238 -13.32 12.81 -4.94
N LEU A 239 -13.55 13.03 -6.23
CA LEU A 239 -14.76 12.55 -6.92
C LEU A 239 -14.91 11.04 -6.80
N LEU A 240 -13.82 10.30 -6.91
CA LEU A 240 -13.81 8.83 -6.76
C LEU A 240 -14.18 8.42 -5.33
N ARG A 241 -13.69 9.14 -4.29
CA ARG A 241 -14.10 8.91 -2.89
C ARG A 241 -15.58 9.21 -2.66
N GLU A 242 -16.10 10.32 -3.20
CA GLU A 242 -17.52 10.66 -3.15
C GLU A 242 -18.36 9.53 -3.77
N GLY A 243 -17.96 9.02 -4.94
CA GLY A 243 -18.61 7.85 -5.55
C GLY A 243 -18.62 6.62 -4.66
N ALA A 244 -17.50 6.36 -3.97
CA ALA A 244 -17.41 5.26 -3.02
C ALA A 244 -18.32 5.44 -1.79
N GLU A 245 -18.46 6.66 -1.28
CA GLU A 245 -19.37 7.00 -0.19
C GLU A 245 -20.84 6.86 -0.61
N MET A 246 -21.20 7.34 -1.81
CA MET A 246 -22.52 7.15 -2.41
C MET A 246 -22.86 5.66 -2.54
N PHE A 247 -21.92 4.86 -3.06
CA PHE A 247 -22.08 3.42 -3.21
C PHE A 247 -22.33 2.71 -1.86
N GLN A 248 -21.56 3.08 -0.84
CA GLN A 248 -21.72 2.53 0.52
C GLN A 248 -23.03 2.99 1.17
N GLY A 249 -23.52 4.19 0.85
CA GLY A 249 -24.80 4.73 1.29
C GLY A 249 -26.00 4.24 0.50
N GLY A 250 -25.82 3.34 -0.48
CA GLY A 250 -26.91 2.78 -1.31
C GLY A 250 -27.39 3.68 -2.45
N LYS A 251 -26.77 4.84 -2.69
CA LYS A 251 -27.05 5.75 -3.81
C LYS A 251 -26.39 5.26 -5.09
N LEU A 252 -26.81 4.09 -5.56
CA LEU A 252 -26.11 3.34 -6.60
C LEU A 252 -26.08 4.05 -7.96
N SER A 253 -27.19 4.71 -8.35
CA SER A 253 -27.27 5.45 -9.62
C SER A 253 -26.33 6.67 -9.63
N GLU A 254 -26.25 7.41 -8.53
CA GLU A 254 -25.32 8.54 -8.41
C GLU A 254 -23.85 8.04 -8.38
N ALA A 255 -23.61 6.94 -7.67
CA ALA A 255 -22.28 6.34 -7.54
C ALA A 255 -21.74 5.88 -8.90
N GLN A 256 -22.53 5.14 -9.70
CA GLN A 256 -22.10 4.66 -11.01
C GLN A 256 -21.77 5.83 -11.96
N ASN A 257 -22.53 6.92 -11.92
CA ASN A 257 -22.26 8.12 -12.74
C ASN A 257 -20.93 8.79 -12.33
N ARG A 258 -20.64 8.87 -11.00
CA ARG A 258 -19.36 9.38 -10.50
C ARG A 258 -18.20 8.51 -10.96
N PHE A 259 -18.33 7.19 -10.84
CA PHE A 259 -17.29 6.26 -11.26
C PHE A 259 -17.03 6.32 -12.77
N ALA A 260 -18.09 6.42 -13.61
CA ALA A 260 -17.97 6.59 -15.05
C ALA A 260 -17.18 7.87 -15.41
N SER A 261 -17.53 8.99 -14.77
CA SER A 261 -16.81 10.26 -14.95
C SER A 261 -15.34 10.16 -14.56
N CYS A 262 -15.05 9.53 -13.40
CA CYS A 262 -13.67 9.30 -12.94
C CYS A 262 -12.90 8.42 -13.92
N THR A 263 -13.51 7.33 -14.45
CA THR A 263 -12.87 6.45 -15.44
C THR A 263 -12.39 7.27 -16.64
N SER A 264 -13.26 8.11 -17.21
CA SER A 264 -12.94 8.93 -18.38
C SER A 264 -11.85 9.97 -18.08
N ASN A 265 -11.91 10.66 -16.92
CA ASN A 265 -10.93 11.65 -16.53
C ASN A 265 -9.54 11.02 -16.35
N PHE A 266 -9.47 9.86 -15.70
CA PHE A 266 -8.20 9.16 -15.48
C PHE A 266 -7.61 8.58 -16.76
N GLU A 267 -8.43 8.12 -17.72
CA GLU A 267 -7.96 7.72 -19.05
C GLU A 267 -7.34 8.90 -19.81
N VAL A 268 -8.01 10.04 -19.83
CA VAL A 268 -7.49 11.28 -20.47
C VAL A 268 -6.14 11.72 -19.84
N SER A 269 -5.98 11.53 -18.54
CA SER A 269 -4.74 11.87 -17.82
C SER A 269 -3.70 10.75 -17.78
N ASN A 270 -3.91 9.63 -18.49
CA ASN A 270 -3.06 8.43 -18.52
C ASN A 270 -2.79 7.80 -17.13
N ASN A 271 -3.75 7.89 -16.22
CA ASN A 271 -3.71 7.23 -14.91
C ASN A 271 -4.51 5.92 -14.96
N PHE A 272 -4.01 4.93 -15.69
CA PHE A 272 -4.73 3.70 -16.01
C PHE A 272 -5.08 2.84 -14.79
N PHE A 273 -4.28 2.88 -13.71
CA PHE A 273 -4.67 2.24 -12.45
C PHE A 273 -5.98 2.81 -11.90
N TRP A 274 -6.09 4.14 -11.80
CA TRP A 274 -7.28 4.78 -11.27
C TRP A 274 -8.47 4.66 -12.23
N ALA A 275 -8.22 4.71 -13.54
CA ALA A 275 -9.25 4.44 -14.55
C ALA A 275 -9.82 3.02 -14.40
N ALA A 276 -8.96 2.03 -14.23
CA ALA A 276 -9.36 0.64 -14.01
C ALA A 276 -10.16 0.47 -12.71
N VAL A 277 -9.66 1.04 -11.61
CA VAL A 277 -10.35 0.97 -10.30
C VAL A 277 -11.72 1.66 -10.35
N SER A 278 -11.84 2.79 -11.05
CA SER A 278 -13.11 3.49 -11.21
C SER A 278 -14.10 2.67 -12.04
N GLY A 279 -13.67 2.09 -13.17
CA GLY A 279 -14.50 1.23 -14.03
C GLY A 279 -14.95 -0.06 -13.32
N GLU A 280 -14.08 -0.66 -12.50
CA GLU A 280 -14.43 -1.81 -11.65
C GLU A 280 -15.55 -1.46 -10.66
N ASN A 281 -15.46 -0.32 -9.98
CA ASN A 281 -16.50 0.14 -9.05
C ASN A 281 -17.79 0.57 -9.77
N GLN A 282 -17.69 1.11 -10.99
CA GLN A 282 -18.87 1.38 -11.84
C GLN A 282 -19.60 0.09 -12.16
N GLY A 283 -18.90 -0.94 -12.63
CA GLY A 283 -19.49 -2.25 -12.92
C GLY A 283 -20.19 -2.86 -11.71
N GLU A 284 -19.59 -2.79 -10.52
CA GLU A 284 -20.23 -3.25 -9.28
C GLU A 284 -21.50 -2.45 -8.92
N ALA A 285 -21.52 -1.14 -9.15
CA ALA A 285 -22.68 -0.31 -8.87
C ALA A 285 -23.84 -0.63 -9.82
N LEU A 286 -23.56 -0.77 -11.11
CA LEU A 286 -24.54 -1.17 -12.13
C LEU A 286 -25.12 -2.55 -11.88
N MET A 287 -24.28 -3.52 -11.52
CA MET A 287 -24.73 -4.86 -11.14
C MET A 287 -25.69 -4.84 -9.95
N LYS A 288 -25.40 -4.05 -8.91
CA LYS A 288 -26.33 -3.92 -7.78
C LYS A 288 -27.63 -3.21 -8.16
N LEU A 289 -27.56 -2.25 -9.07
CA LEU A 289 -28.78 -1.61 -9.63
C LEU A 289 -29.63 -2.61 -10.39
N SER A 290 -29.03 -3.44 -11.25
CA SER A 290 -29.73 -4.52 -11.97
C SER A 290 -30.46 -5.45 -11.00
N GLN A 291 -29.81 -5.88 -9.92
CA GLN A 291 -30.42 -6.75 -8.91
C GLN A 291 -31.61 -6.12 -8.15
N GLN A 292 -31.75 -4.81 -8.18
CA GLN A 292 -32.84 -4.07 -7.54
C GLN A 292 -33.99 -3.77 -8.51
N GLN A 293 -33.82 -4.01 -9.82
CA GLN A 293 -34.87 -3.76 -10.82
C GLN A 293 -35.95 -4.83 -10.77
N LEU A 294 -37.21 -4.38 -10.89
CA LEU A 294 -38.38 -5.25 -11.02
C LEU A 294 -38.70 -5.55 -12.50
N ASP A 295 -38.33 -4.64 -13.39
CA ASP A 295 -38.46 -4.82 -14.83
C ASP A 295 -37.31 -5.64 -15.42
N PRO A 296 -37.54 -6.82 -16.00
CA PRO A 296 -36.49 -7.64 -16.59
C PRO A 296 -35.74 -6.97 -17.75
N GLY A 297 -36.39 -6.08 -18.51
CA GLY A 297 -35.78 -5.35 -19.62
C GLY A 297 -34.74 -4.36 -19.09
N ALA A 298 -35.12 -3.53 -18.11
CA ALA A 298 -34.20 -2.59 -17.45
C ALA A 298 -33.06 -3.30 -16.71
N ALA A 299 -33.33 -4.46 -16.09
CA ALA A 299 -32.27 -5.28 -15.45
C ALA A 299 -31.26 -5.76 -16.49
N THR A 300 -31.72 -6.24 -17.66
CA THR A 300 -30.83 -6.72 -18.74
C THR A 300 -29.95 -5.59 -19.31
N GLU A 301 -30.49 -4.38 -19.46
CA GLU A 301 -29.72 -3.22 -19.91
C GLU A 301 -28.59 -2.87 -18.92
N LEU A 302 -28.90 -2.80 -17.62
CA LEU A 302 -27.93 -2.55 -16.56
C LEU A 302 -26.85 -3.64 -16.47
N ASP A 303 -27.20 -4.91 -16.68
CA ASP A 303 -26.25 -6.02 -16.74
C ASP A 303 -25.28 -5.87 -17.93
N PHE A 304 -25.79 -5.42 -19.09
CA PHE A 304 -24.97 -5.12 -20.25
C PHE A 304 -24.01 -3.95 -19.97
N GLU A 305 -24.49 -2.84 -19.42
CA GLU A 305 -23.66 -1.71 -19.02
C GLU A 305 -22.61 -2.11 -17.98
N SER A 306 -22.97 -2.93 -17.00
CA SER A 306 -22.05 -3.47 -16.00
C SER A 306 -20.91 -4.27 -16.65
N LYS A 307 -21.27 -5.13 -17.62
CA LYS A 307 -20.29 -5.89 -18.40
C LYS A 307 -19.32 -4.99 -19.14
N GLU A 308 -19.80 -3.96 -19.83
CA GLU A 308 -18.95 -3.00 -20.55
C GLU A 308 -18.02 -2.25 -19.60
N ALA A 309 -18.49 -1.85 -18.41
CA ALA A 309 -17.66 -1.20 -17.39
C ALA A 309 -16.51 -2.12 -16.91
N PHE A 310 -16.77 -3.40 -16.65
CA PHE A 310 -15.74 -4.37 -16.28
C PHE A 310 -14.75 -4.64 -17.41
N LEU A 311 -15.20 -4.73 -18.67
CA LEU A 311 -14.32 -4.89 -19.82
C LEU A 311 -13.40 -3.67 -20.01
N ARG A 312 -13.93 -2.45 -19.80
CA ARG A 312 -13.15 -1.22 -19.83
C ARG A 312 -12.11 -1.20 -18.70
N ALA A 313 -12.50 -1.60 -17.49
CA ALA A 313 -11.58 -1.75 -16.38
C ALA A 313 -10.47 -2.77 -16.68
N ALA A 314 -10.81 -3.94 -17.23
CA ALA A 314 -9.84 -4.96 -17.61
C ALA A 314 -8.84 -4.45 -18.68
N ASN A 315 -9.31 -3.65 -19.64
CA ASN A 315 -8.42 -3.03 -20.63
C ASN A 315 -7.46 -2.02 -19.98
N ASN A 316 -7.94 -1.19 -19.05
CA ASN A 316 -7.09 -0.24 -18.33
C ASN A 316 -6.04 -0.95 -17.47
N TYR A 317 -6.38 -2.05 -16.79
CA TYR A 317 -5.41 -2.89 -16.09
C TYR A 317 -4.38 -3.52 -17.04
N ARG A 318 -4.77 -3.91 -18.25
CA ARG A 318 -3.83 -4.41 -19.27
C ARG A 318 -2.84 -3.32 -19.70
N ILE A 319 -3.30 -2.10 -19.92
CA ILE A 319 -2.43 -0.97 -20.28
C ILE A 319 -1.47 -0.63 -19.12
N GLU A 320 -1.96 -0.63 -17.89
CA GLU A 320 -1.13 -0.46 -16.70
C GLU A 320 -0.02 -1.53 -16.63
N ALA A 321 -0.38 -2.81 -16.86
CA ALA A 321 0.58 -3.90 -16.86
C ALA A 321 1.64 -3.75 -17.95
N GLU A 322 1.26 -3.33 -19.16
CA GLU A 322 2.18 -3.06 -20.27
C GLU A 322 3.18 -1.97 -19.90
N ILE A 323 2.73 -0.85 -19.31
CA ILE A 323 3.59 0.25 -18.87
C ILE A 323 4.59 -0.23 -17.79
N HIS A 324 4.12 -0.98 -16.81
CA HIS A 324 4.99 -1.49 -15.75
C HIS A 324 5.95 -2.56 -16.24
N GLU A 325 5.56 -3.42 -17.18
CA GLU A 325 6.46 -4.40 -17.79
C GLU A 325 7.51 -3.73 -18.68
N GLU A 326 7.14 -2.74 -19.48
CA GLU A 326 8.06 -1.92 -20.27
C GLU A 326 9.13 -1.27 -19.37
N ASN A 327 8.72 -0.81 -18.20
CA ASN A 327 9.62 -0.27 -17.17
C ASN A 327 10.22 -1.35 -16.24
N ARG A 328 10.08 -2.63 -16.53
CA ARG A 328 10.57 -3.77 -15.75
C ARG A 328 9.96 -3.90 -14.33
N CYS A 329 8.80 -3.35 -14.09
CA CYS A 329 8.09 -3.40 -12.81
C CYS A 329 7.23 -4.66 -12.71
N ARG A 330 7.83 -5.84 -12.79
CA ARG A 330 7.15 -7.15 -12.90
C ARG A 330 6.03 -7.36 -11.89
N LEU A 331 6.28 -7.10 -10.60
CA LEU A 331 5.27 -7.33 -9.57
C LEU A 331 4.02 -6.47 -9.77
N LEU A 332 4.17 -5.22 -10.21
CA LEU A 332 3.03 -4.36 -10.52
C LEU A 332 2.30 -4.84 -11.76
N ALA A 333 3.02 -5.28 -12.80
CA ALA A 333 2.43 -5.85 -14.01
C ALA A 333 1.68 -7.16 -13.71
N GLU A 334 2.27 -8.08 -12.93
CA GLU A 334 1.59 -9.30 -12.49
C GLU A 334 0.31 -8.99 -11.71
N ARG A 335 0.33 -7.98 -10.85
CA ARG A 335 -0.83 -7.53 -10.11
C ARG A 335 -1.92 -6.95 -11.01
N ALA A 336 -1.55 -6.09 -11.96
CA ALA A 336 -2.47 -5.50 -12.93
C ALA A 336 -3.12 -6.59 -13.81
N LEU A 337 -2.35 -7.59 -14.25
CA LEU A 337 -2.87 -8.73 -15.00
C LEU A 337 -3.82 -9.61 -14.17
N ALA A 338 -3.56 -9.78 -12.87
CA ALA A 338 -4.45 -10.49 -11.97
C ALA A 338 -5.79 -9.75 -11.80
N ASP A 339 -5.75 -8.42 -11.64
CA ASP A 339 -6.95 -7.58 -11.55
C ASP A 339 -7.72 -7.58 -12.88
N LYS A 340 -7.03 -7.54 -14.03
CA LYS A 340 -7.63 -7.72 -15.35
C LYS A 340 -8.38 -9.05 -15.46
N SER A 341 -7.71 -10.16 -15.11
CA SER A 341 -8.29 -11.52 -15.16
C SER A 341 -9.50 -11.65 -14.23
N TRP A 342 -9.51 -10.96 -13.10
CA TRP A 342 -10.66 -10.89 -12.22
C TRP A 342 -11.86 -10.22 -12.90
N CYS A 343 -11.67 -9.03 -13.51
CA CYS A 343 -12.72 -8.32 -14.25
C CYS A 343 -13.27 -9.16 -15.41
N GLU A 344 -12.40 -9.80 -16.20
CA GLU A 344 -12.80 -10.68 -17.29
C GLU A 344 -13.58 -11.91 -16.81
N SER A 345 -13.15 -12.53 -15.70
CA SER A 345 -13.82 -13.69 -15.11
C SER A 345 -15.22 -13.36 -14.63
N TRP A 346 -15.40 -12.15 -14.13
CA TRP A 346 -16.69 -11.64 -13.70
C TRP A 346 -17.67 -11.56 -14.88
N VAL A 347 -17.24 -10.95 -15.99
CA VAL A 347 -18.02 -10.85 -17.25
C VAL A 347 -18.42 -12.23 -17.79
N MET A 348 -17.56 -13.23 -17.64
CA MET A 348 -17.80 -14.59 -18.14
C MET A 348 -18.71 -15.44 -17.22
N GLY A 349 -19.27 -14.86 -16.16
CA GLY A 349 -20.22 -15.55 -15.28
C GLY A 349 -19.62 -16.65 -14.41
N LYS A 350 -18.31 -16.65 -14.20
CA LYS A 350 -17.66 -17.51 -13.21
C LYS A 350 -17.90 -16.97 -11.81
N GLN A 351 -19.09 -17.23 -11.26
CA GLN A 351 -19.44 -16.97 -9.85
C GLN A 351 -18.68 -17.94 -8.95
N GLY A 352 -17.38 -17.70 -8.70
CA GLY A 352 -16.74 -18.18 -7.49
C GLY A 352 -16.94 -17.13 -6.40
N HIS A 353 -17.13 -17.54 -5.15
CA HIS A 353 -17.18 -16.63 -4.00
C HIS A 353 -15.92 -15.75 -3.98
N VAL A 354 -16.07 -14.54 -4.50
CA VAL A 354 -14.96 -13.62 -4.69
C VAL A 354 -14.73 -12.90 -3.38
N HIS A 355 -13.79 -13.41 -2.59
CA HIS A 355 -13.01 -12.51 -1.77
C HIS A 355 -12.31 -11.55 -2.74
N ARG A 356 -12.58 -10.24 -2.65
CA ARG A 356 -12.07 -9.16 -3.52
C ARG A 356 -10.54 -9.19 -3.77
N TYR A 357 -9.82 -10.03 -3.03
CA TYR A 357 -8.38 -10.25 -3.18
C TYR A 357 -8.08 -11.71 -2.87
N PRO A 358 -7.47 -12.46 -3.77
CA PRO A 358 -6.92 -13.75 -3.42
C PRO A 358 -5.91 -13.54 -2.28
N SER A 359 -6.17 -14.19 -1.14
CA SER A 359 -5.33 -14.10 0.06
C SER A 359 -3.97 -14.77 -0.12
N LYS A 360 -3.66 -15.24 -1.33
CA LYS A 360 -2.42 -15.94 -1.67
C LYS A 360 -2.03 -15.57 -3.10
N VAL A 361 -1.13 -14.61 -3.22
CA VAL A 361 -0.13 -14.63 -4.28
C VAL A 361 1.13 -15.19 -3.61
N PRO A 362 1.81 -16.21 -4.21
CA PRO A 362 2.91 -16.95 -3.61
C PRO A 362 4.12 -16.08 -3.26
#